data_6a1b4334a6b161fa0c4b5d9baf62a426
#
_entry.id   6a1b4334a6b161fa0c4b5d9baf62a426
#
_cell.length_a   1.000
_cell.length_b   1.000
_cell.length_c   1.000
_cell.angle_alpha   90.00
_cell.angle_beta   90.00
_cell.angle_gamma   90.00
#
_symmetry.space_group_name_H-M   'P 1'
#
loop_
_entity.id
_entity.type
_entity.pdbx_description
1 polymer ?
#
loop_
_entity_poly.entity_id
_entity_poly.type
_entity_poly.pdbx_seq_one_letter_code
_entity_poly.pdbx_strand_id
1 'polypeptide(L)'
;MKKRLFLSSAILLIMQAGYSQVKYPIVDTGQNECYSNNKVIDMPEPGQDFYGQDAWIQGNQPKYKDNGDGTVTDLVTGLMWEKDMGEKLTFEEAKEKAEKLRTGGYDDWRVPTIKELYSLIQFTGRSMGERVITPYIDTNYFNQPIGDKGKGEREIDAQTWSSTVYEGKTMGGQTTVFGVNFVDGRIKGYPLKKRREENKMYFRMVRGNTEYGKNQLVDNGDGTITDYATGLMWQKADDGNLYDWKQALAYADTLSLAGYSDWYLPNAKELESIVDYSRSPSATDSPAISPLFECSKHELYDDIDGYAYYWSSTTHLDGPNPYKNAVYVCFGEAWGREPRTNEFCDVHGAGAQRSDPKSGSSSEYPRFFGPQKDMLCVFNAV
;
A
#
# COMPACT_ATOMS: atom_id res chain seq x y z
N MET A 1 -58.73 52.28 -15.09
CA MET A 1 -57.55 51.57 -15.65
C MET A 1 -56.82 50.88 -14.48
N LYS A 2 -57.00 49.56 -14.31
CA LYS A 2 -56.32 48.78 -13.27
C LYS A 2 -55.08 48.06 -13.91
N LYS A 3 -53.90 48.46 -13.48
CA LYS A 3 -52.65 47.77 -13.88
C LYS A 3 -52.52 46.48 -13.05
N ARG A 4 -52.47 45.33 -13.74
CA ARG A 4 -52.12 44.03 -13.13
C ARG A 4 -50.58 43.90 -13.10
N LEU A 5 -50.01 43.77 -11.87
CA LEU A 5 -48.65 43.36 -11.67
C LEU A 5 -48.58 41.81 -11.83
N PHE A 6 -47.79 41.33 -12.76
CA PHE A 6 -47.39 39.94 -12.82
C PHE A 6 -46.13 39.76 -11.96
N LEU A 7 -46.28 39.04 -10.85
CA LEU A 7 -45.13 38.52 -10.07
C LEU A 7 -44.66 37.23 -10.76
N SER A 8 -43.50 37.27 -11.40
CA SER A 8 -42.78 36.06 -11.84
C SER A 8 -42.00 35.50 -10.67
N SER A 9 -42.50 34.38 -10.09
CA SER A 9 -41.75 33.60 -9.13
C SER A 9 -40.70 32.76 -9.87
N ALA A 10 -39.45 33.19 -9.84
CA ALA A 10 -38.31 32.37 -10.23
C ALA A 10 -38.05 31.31 -9.14
N ILE A 11 -38.36 30.06 -9.42
CA ILE A 11 -37.99 28.94 -8.59
C ILE A 11 -36.49 28.69 -8.82
N LEU A 12 -35.66 29.07 -7.85
CA LEU A 12 -34.24 28.76 -7.83
C LEU A 12 -34.11 27.28 -7.42
N LEU A 13 -33.91 26.41 -8.40
CA LEU A 13 -33.51 25.01 -8.13
C LEU A 13 -32.06 25.03 -7.63
N ILE A 14 -31.89 25.00 -6.31
CA ILE A 14 -30.58 24.72 -5.70
C ILE A 14 -30.36 23.21 -5.89
N MET A 15 -29.57 22.84 -6.90
CA MET A 15 -28.95 21.52 -6.94
C MET A 15 -27.98 21.47 -5.77
N GLN A 16 -28.40 20.88 -4.65
CA GLN A 16 -27.48 20.36 -3.67
C GLN A 16 -26.72 19.22 -4.35
N ALA A 17 -25.51 19.51 -4.83
CA ALA A 17 -24.51 18.49 -5.04
C ALA A 17 -24.31 17.82 -3.67
N GLY A 18 -24.92 16.66 -3.48
CA GLY A 18 -24.64 15.83 -2.33
C GLY A 18 -23.17 15.42 -2.42
N TYR A 19 -22.33 16.06 -1.65
CA TYR A 19 -21.00 15.54 -1.42
C TYR A 19 -21.19 14.14 -0.82
N SER A 20 -20.92 13.11 -1.59
CA SER A 20 -20.85 11.74 -1.07
C SER A 20 -19.83 11.77 0.05
N GLN A 21 -20.24 11.46 1.26
CA GLN A 21 -19.32 11.37 2.37
C GLN A 21 -18.32 10.26 2.04
N VAL A 22 -17.01 10.57 2.06
CA VAL A 22 -15.93 9.61 1.87
C VAL A 22 -16.19 8.40 2.79
N LYS A 23 -16.20 7.19 2.22
CA LYS A 23 -16.53 5.96 2.96
C LYS A 23 -15.42 5.54 3.90
N TYR A 24 -14.18 5.75 3.48
CA TYR A 24 -13.01 5.58 4.32
C TYR A 24 -11.90 6.56 3.91
N PRO A 25 -11.31 7.28 4.86
CA PRO A 25 -10.14 8.11 4.61
C PRO A 25 -8.89 7.24 4.51
N ILE A 26 -8.02 7.54 3.56
CA ILE A 26 -6.67 6.97 3.51
C ILE A 26 -5.84 7.70 4.56
N VAL A 27 -5.18 6.92 5.44
CA VAL A 27 -4.26 7.48 6.45
C VAL A 27 -2.95 7.84 5.78
N ASP A 28 -2.43 9.01 6.07
CA ASP A 28 -1.11 9.46 5.60
C ASP A 28 0.02 8.50 6.00
N THR A 29 1.11 8.51 5.25
CA THR A 29 2.30 7.69 5.51
C THR A 29 3.12 8.19 6.73
N GLY A 30 2.88 9.43 7.15
CA GLY A 30 3.63 10.13 8.19
C GLY A 30 4.99 10.65 7.73
N GLN A 31 5.35 10.50 6.45
CA GLN A 31 6.62 10.99 5.92
C GLN A 31 6.55 12.50 5.71
N ASN A 32 7.44 13.24 6.34
CA ASN A 32 7.45 14.70 6.37
C ASN A 32 8.79 15.33 5.92
N GLU A 33 9.70 14.51 5.43
CA GLU A 33 10.99 14.95 4.87
C GLU A 33 11.11 14.53 3.42
N CYS A 34 11.85 15.31 2.62
CA CYS A 34 12.18 14.99 1.24
C CYS A 34 13.59 14.39 1.13
N TYR A 35 13.76 13.51 0.15
CA TYR A 35 14.99 12.74 0.00
C TYR A 35 15.45 12.71 -1.47
N SER A 36 16.72 12.92 -1.70
CA SER A 36 17.38 12.53 -2.96
C SER A 36 17.68 11.01 -2.95
N ASN A 37 18.52 10.55 -3.87
CA ASN A 37 18.96 9.14 -3.90
C ASN A 37 19.89 8.75 -2.74
N ASN A 38 20.39 9.71 -1.96
CA ASN A 38 21.41 9.44 -0.95
C ASN A 38 21.40 10.33 0.30
N LYS A 39 20.52 11.29 0.40
CA LYS A 39 20.44 12.22 1.55
C LYS A 39 19.06 12.86 1.70
N VAL A 40 18.79 13.38 2.89
CA VAL A 40 17.70 14.36 3.12
C VAL A 40 18.00 15.62 2.34
N ILE A 41 16.99 16.21 1.75
CA ILE A 41 17.05 17.50 1.02
C ILE A 41 15.98 18.46 1.54
N ASP A 42 16.16 19.73 1.31
CA ASP A 42 15.09 20.71 1.50
C ASP A 42 13.93 20.36 0.57
N MET A 43 12.72 20.80 0.94
CA MET A 43 11.51 20.55 0.13
C MET A 43 11.67 21.22 -1.25
N PRO A 44 11.69 20.44 -2.36
CA PRO A 44 11.90 21.02 -3.69
C PRO A 44 10.71 21.83 -4.15
N GLU A 45 10.93 22.89 -4.91
CA GLU A 45 9.89 23.67 -5.56
C GLU A 45 9.41 23.02 -6.87
N PRO A 46 8.21 23.34 -7.39
CA PRO A 46 7.72 22.84 -8.68
C PRO A 46 8.75 22.97 -9.80
N GLY A 47 8.92 21.91 -10.59
CA GLY A 47 9.90 21.84 -11.68
C GLY A 47 11.34 21.55 -11.24
N GLN A 48 11.63 21.42 -9.96
CA GLN A 48 12.93 20.97 -9.46
C GLN A 48 13.01 19.45 -9.40
N ASP A 49 14.23 18.92 -9.44
CA ASP A 49 14.50 17.50 -9.21
C ASP A 49 13.91 17.04 -7.86
N PHE A 50 13.22 15.91 -7.85
CA PHE A 50 12.58 15.32 -6.67
C PHE A 50 11.39 16.10 -6.09
N TYR A 51 10.79 17.04 -6.83
CA TYR A 51 9.53 17.66 -6.46
C TYR A 51 8.37 16.62 -6.44
N GLY A 52 7.34 16.86 -5.65
CA GLY A 52 6.15 16.02 -5.61
C GLY A 52 6.32 14.69 -4.85
N GLN A 53 7.30 14.61 -3.95
CA GLN A 53 7.44 13.48 -3.02
C GLN A 53 6.30 13.46 -1.99
N ASP A 54 6.14 12.33 -1.31
CA ASP A 54 5.15 12.06 -0.28
C ASP A 54 4.97 13.24 0.73
N ALA A 55 6.06 13.76 1.25
CA ALA A 55 6.04 14.88 2.18
C ALA A 55 5.44 16.20 1.61
N TRP A 56 5.30 16.31 0.30
CA TRP A 56 4.72 17.48 -0.36
C TRP A 56 3.19 17.51 -0.21
N ILE A 57 2.54 16.34 -0.20
CA ILE A 57 1.09 16.21 -0.16
C ILE A 57 0.70 15.61 1.18
N GLN A 58 0.27 16.47 2.09
CA GLN A 58 -0.15 16.08 3.43
C GLN A 58 -1.57 15.55 3.43
N GLY A 59 -1.72 14.25 3.69
CA GLY A 59 -3.01 13.57 3.82
C GLY A 59 -3.57 13.59 5.26
N ASN A 60 -4.42 12.63 5.56
CA ASN A 60 -5.00 12.44 6.90
C ASN A 60 -3.95 11.88 7.86
N GLN A 61 -3.32 12.74 8.65
CA GLN A 61 -2.25 12.36 9.57
C GLN A 61 -2.69 11.28 10.56
N PRO A 62 -1.87 10.23 10.82
CA PRO A 62 -2.17 9.18 11.79
C PRO A 62 -2.54 9.75 13.16
N LYS A 63 -3.64 9.29 13.73
CA LYS A 63 -4.11 9.77 15.02
C LYS A 63 -4.80 8.65 15.79
N TYR A 64 -4.25 8.32 16.95
CA TYR A 64 -4.71 7.20 17.77
C TYR A 64 -5.13 7.62 19.14
N LYS A 65 -5.95 6.78 19.80
CA LYS A 65 -6.34 6.87 21.19
C LYS A 65 -6.16 5.51 21.85
N ASP A 66 -5.30 5.43 22.85
CA ASP A 66 -5.25 4.28 23.75
C ASP A 66 -6.48 4.34 24.68
N ASN A 67 -7.29 3.29 24.68
CA ASN A 67 -8.52 3.24 25.46
C ASN A 67 -8.27 2.74 26.91
N GLY A 68 -7.06 2.25 27.20
CA GLY A 68 -6.68 1.78 28.55
C GLY A 68 -7.19 0.37 28.89
N ASP A 69 -7.84 -0.30 27.96
CA ASP A 69 -8.47 -1.64 28.10
C ASP A 69 -7.85 -2.70 27.21
N GLY A 70 -6.66 -2.43 26.67
CA GLY A 70 -5.95 -3.29 25.70
C GLY A 70 -6.35 -3.01 24.26
N THR A 71 -7.14 -1.95 24.01
CA THR A 71 -7.52 -1.54 22.65
C THR A 71 -7.00 -0.15 22.31
N VAL A 72 -6.82 0.10 21.01
CA VAL A 72 -6.45 1.39 20.43
C VAL A 72 -7.47 1.75 19.35
N THR A 73 -8.06 2.94 19.46
CA THR A 73 -8.92 3.48 18.40
C THR A 73 -8.11 4.32 17.44
N ASP A 74 -8.17 3.99 16.14
CA ASP A 74 -7.73 4.85 15.06
C ASP A 74 -8.79 5.92 14.80
N LEU A 75 -8.45 7.18 15.12
CA LEU A 75 -9.37 8.31 15.03
C LEU A 75 -9.56 8.82 13.60
N VAL A 76 -8.76 8.34 12.64
CA VAL A 76 -8.89 8.66 11.22
C VAL A 76 -9.83 7.67 10.55
N THR A 77 -9.58 6.36 10.70
CA THR A 77 -10.34 5.31 10.01
C THR A 77 -11.61 4.88 10.77
N GLY A 78 -11.67 5.15 12.07
CA GLY A 78 -12.71 4.63 12.97
C GLY A 78 -12.54 3.14 13.29
N LEU A 79 -11.47 2.51 12.85
CA LEU A 79 -11.13 1.13 13.20
C LEU A 79 -10.61 1.09 14.65
N MET A 80 -10.88 -0.02 15.33
CA MET A 80 -10.32 -0.31 16.65
C MET A 80 -9.46 -1.57 16.57
N TRP A 81 -8.32 -1.53 17.23
CA TRP A 81 -7.26 -2.53 17.15
C TRP A 81 -6.92 -3.09 18.51
N GLU A 82 -6.48 -4.37 18.57
CA GLU A 82 -5.73 -4.84 19.73
C GLU A 82 -4.39 -4.08 19.82
N LYS A 83 -4.05 -3.64 21.02
CA LYS A 83 -2.76 -3.00 21.31
C LYS A 83 -1.60 -4.00 21.16
N ASP A 84 -1.81 -5.21 21.65
CA ASP A 84 -0.85 -6.32 21.62
C ASP A 84 -1.14 -7.30 20.49
N MET A 85 -0.09 -7.99 20.02
CA MET A 85 -0.21 -9.06 19.02
C MET A 85 -0.30 -10.46 19.64
N GLY A 86 0.14 -10.64 20.88
CA GLY A 86 0.22 -11.94 21.54
C GLY A 86 1.31 -12.84 20.96
N GLU A 87 1.03 -14.12 20.81
CA GLU A 87 1.95 -15.12 20.26
C GLU A 87 1.76 -15.31 18.76
N LYS A 88 2.78 -15.92 18.11
CA LYS A 88 2.66 -16.33 16.69
C LYS A 88 1.72 -17.52 16.58
N LEU A 89 0.72 -17.43 15.72
CA LEU A 89 -0.32 -18.42 15.46
C LEU A 89 -0.28 -18.86 14.00
N THR A 90 -0.81 -20.03 13.71
CA THR A 90 -1.19 -20.41 12.35
C THR A 90 -2.36 -19.56 11.88
N PHE A 91 -2.59 -19.56 10.58
CA PHE A 91 -3.69 -18.77 10.00
C PHE A 91 -5.07 -19.22 10.52
N GLU A 92 -5.28 -20.52 10.72
CA GLU A 92 -6.54 -21.04 11.25
C GLU A 92 -6.66 -20.76 12.76
N GLU A 93 -5.61 -20.99 13.57
CA GLU A 93 -5.61 -20.64 14.99
C GLU A 93 -5.98 -19.18 15.24
N ALA A 94 -5.56 -18.26 14.33
CA ALA A 94 -5.90 -16.84 14.48
C ALA A 94 -7.38 -16.55 14.21
N LYS A 95 -8.00 -17.21 13.24
CA LYS A 95 -9.44 -17.08 12.99
C LYS A 95 -10.24 -17.54 14.21
N GLU A 96 -9.89 -18.71 14.74
CA GLU A 96 -10.53 -19.23 15.95
C GLU A 96 -10.33 -18.33 17.17
N LYS A 97 -9.16 -17.71 17.29
CA LYS A 97 -8.87 -16.76 18.37
C LYS A 97 -9.75 -15.51 18.24
N ALA A 98 -9.93 -14.98 17.02
CA ALA A 98 -10.76 -13.80 16.79
C ALA A 98 -12.21 -14.02 17.29
N GLU A 99 -12.81 -15.16 17.01
CA GLU A 99 -14.16 -15.51 17.45
C GLU A 99 -14.32 -15.54 18.98
N LYS A 100 -13.25 -15.92 19.68
CA LYS A 100 -13.23 -16.09 21.15
C LYS A 100 -12.76 -14.83 21.87
N LEU A 101 -12.24 -13.85 21.14
CA LEU A 101 -11.63 -12.64 21.71
C LEU A 101 -12.70 -11.75 22.37
N ARG A 102 -12.33 -11.18 23.51
CA ARG A 102 -13.21 -10.28 24.29
C ARG A 102 -12.47 -9.04 24.80
N THR A 103 -11.35 -8.68 24.18
CA THR A 103 -10.56 -7.49 24.55
C THR A 103 -11.46 -6.26 24.50
N GLY A 104 -11.35 -5.40 25.51
CA GLY A 104 -12.19 -4.22 25.68
C GLY A 104 -13.68 -4.51 25.90
N GLY A 105 -14.08 -5.78 26.13
CA GLY A 105 -15.48 -6.20 26.29
C GLY A 105 -16.25 -6.38 24.98
N TYR A 106 -15.58 -6.35 23.84
CA TYR A 106 -16.19 -6.53 22.51
C TYR A 106 -16.08 -7.98 22.04
N ASP A 107 -17.01 -8.41 21.18
CA ASP A 107 -17.10 -9.79 20.64
C ASP A 107 -17.13 -9.86 19.10
N ASP A 108 -16.93 -8.72 18.41
CA ASP A 108 -16.92 -8.58 16.96
C ASP A 108 -15.50 -8.42 16.38
N TRP A 109 -14.51 -8.97 17.05
CA TRP A 109 -13.11 -8.99 16.60
C TRP A 109 -12.94 -9.90 15.39
N ARG A 110 -12.06 -9.50 14.47
CA ARG A 110 -11.72 -10.26 13.26
C ARG A 110 -10.26 -10.08 12.87
N VAL A 111 -9.77 -10.99 12.06
CA VAL A 111 -8.49 -10.82 11.37
C VAL A 111 -8.65 -9.71 10.32
N PRO A 112 -7.80 -8.68 10.31
CA PRO A 112 -7.92 -7.56 9.37
C PRO A 112 -7.70 -8.00 7.92
N THR A 113 -8.33 -7.33 6.97
CA THR A 113 -7.90 -7.37 5.57
C THR A 113 -6.51 -6.76 5.43
N ILE A 114 -5.84 -6.99 4.30
CA ILE A 114 -4.51 -6.42 4.07
C ILE A 114 -4.57 -4.88 4.02
N LYS A 115 -5.60 -4.28 3.41
CA LYS A 115 -5.79 -2.83 3.36
C LYS A 115 -6.00 -2.21 4.73
N GLU A 116 -6.81 -2.86 5.58
CA GLU A 116 -6.97 -2.43 6.96
C GLU A 116 -5.65 -2.51 7.73
N LEU A 117 -4.94 -3.63 7.64
CA LEU A 117 -3.67 -3.80 8.33
C LEU A 117 -2.61 -2.79 7.84
N TYR A 118 -2.57 -2.52 6.54
CA TYR A 118 -1.65 -1.56 5.94
C TYR A 118 -1.96 -0.11 6.33
N SER A 119 -3.18 0.22 6.74
CA SER A 119 -3.51 1.55 7.25
C SER A 119 -2.66 1.99 8.44
N LEU A 120 -2.16 1.02 9.22
CA LEU A 120 -1.31 1.27 10.39
C LEU A 120 0.16 1.55 10.04
N ILE A 121 0.61 1.25 8.80
CA ILE A 121 2.02 1.44 8.45
C ILE A 121 2.37 2.93 8.43
N GLN A 122 3.59 3.27 8.88
CA GLN A 122 4.15 4.61 8.83
C GLN A 122 5.55 4.55 8.23
N PHE A 123 5.80 5.32 7.18
CA PHE A 123 7.09 5.35 6.48
C PHE A 123 8.13 6.26 7.14
N THR A 124 7.97 6.51 8.43
CA THR A 124 8.99 7.07 9.33
C THR A 124 9.83 6.00 10.00
N GLY A 125 9.45 4.72 9.86
CA GLY A 125 10.22 3.57 10.32
C GLY A 125 11.57 3.45 9.61
N ARG A 126 12.52 2.74 10.25
CA ARG A 126 13.86 2.42 9.71
C ARG A 126 14.24 1.01 10.08
N SER A 127 14.78 0.26 9.13
CA SER A 127 15.30 -1.09 9.37
C SER A 127 16.59 -1.36 8.61
N MET A 128 17.31 -2.42 8.97
CA MET A 128 18.50 -2.93 8.29
C MET A 128 19.60 -1.87 8.05
N GLY A 129 20.61 -1.89 8.88
CA GLY A 129 21.77 -0.99 8.84
C GLY A 129 21.82 0.02 9.97
N GLU A 130 20.73 0.20 10.69
CA GLU A 130 20.71 0.96 11.94
C GLU A 130 21.01 0.06 13.14
N ARG A 131 21.63 0.64 14.17
CA ARG A 131 21.87 -0.09 15.43
C ARG A 131 20.57 -0.30 16.22
N VAL A 132 19.58 0.52 15.95
CA VAL A 132 18.26 0.48 16.57
C VAL A 132 17.24 0.46 15.45
N ILE A 133 16.35 -0.54 15.46
CA ILE A 133 15.23 -0.64 14.55
C ILE A 133 14.13 0.31 15.05
N THR A 134 13.62 1.15 14.17
CA THR A 134 12.38 1.90 14.37
C THR A 134 11.29 1.23 13.54
N PRO A 135 10.31 0.54 14.15
CA PRO A 135 9.22 -0.08 13.41
C PRO A 135 8.42 0.92 12.59
N TYR A 136 7.83 0.45 11.52
CA TYR A 136 6.95 1.21 10.62
C TYR A 136 5.51 1.28 11.16
N ILE A 137 5.36 1.50 12.46
CA ILE A 137 4.09 1.67 13.17
C ILE A 137 4.34 2.53 14.41
N ASP A 138 3.33 3.27 14.87
CA ASP A 138 3.45 4.11 16.06
C ASP A 138 3.54 3.27 17.34
N THR A 139 4.74 3.08 17.84
CA THR A 139 5.02 2.29 19.05
C THR A 139 4.61 2.97 20.36
N ASN A 140 4.15 4.24 20.32
CA ASN A 140 3.54 4.86 21.51
C ASN A 140 2.16 4.27 21.79
N TYR A 141 1.49 3.74 20.76
CA TYR A 141 0.16 3.16 20.86
C TYR A 141 0.14 1.65 20.69
N PHE A 142 1.03 1.09 19.86
CA PHE A 142 1.03 -0.32 19.49
C PHE A 142 2.28 -1.04 19.96
N ASN A 143 2.12 -2.13 20.68
CA ASN A 143 3.22 -3.01 21.01
C ASN A 143 3.63 -3.80 19.77
N GLN A 144 4.84 -3.52 19.25
CA GLN A 144 5.38 -4.19 18.07
C GLN A 144 6.59 -5.04 18.46
N PRO A 145 6.48 -6.38 18.43
CA PRO A 145 7.60 -7.27 18.64
C PRO A 145 8.57 -7.22 17.45
N ILE A 146 9.82 -7.55 17.71
CA ILE A 146 10.82 -7.91 16.70
C ILE A 146 11.15 -9.40 16.82
N GLY A 147 11.83 -9.96 15.83
CA GLY A 147 12.24 -11.35 15.86
C GLY A 147 13.21 -11.64 17.03
N ASP A 148 13.07 -12.82 17.63
CA ASP A 148 13.86 -13.26 18.77
C ASP A 148 15.16 -13.94 18.32
N LYS A 149 16.27 -13.22 18.42
CA LYS A 149 17.61 -13.76 18.11
C LYS A 149 17.97 -14.98 18.95
N GLY A 150 17.45 -15.09 20.18
CA GLY A 150 17.66 -16.24 21.05
C GLY A 150 17.00 -17.52 20.51
N LYS A 151 15.98 -17.38 19.67
CA LYS A 151 15.32 -18.48 18.94
C LYS A 151 15.86 -18.65 17.52
N GLY A 152 16.92 -17.94 17.13
CA GLY A 152 17.51 -18.00 15.79
C GLY A 152 16.71 -17.22 14.74
N GLU A 153 15.82 -16.33 15.15
CA GLU A 153 15.07 -15.46 14.24
C GLU A 153 15.90 -14.22 13.86
N ARG A 154 15.63 -13.69 12.67
CA ARG A 154 16.11 -12.36 12.29
C ARG A 154 15.22 -11.30 12.94
N GLU A 155 15.74 -10.09 13.13
CA GLU A 155 14.96 -8.98 13.69
C GLU A 155 13.65 -8.71 12.93
N ILE A 156 13.66 -8.91 11.60
CA ILE A 156 12.49 -8.75 10.75
C ILE A 156 11.51 -9.95 10.77
N ASP A 157 11.78 -11.01 11.53
CA ASP A 157 10.91 -12.18 11.59
C ASP A 157 9.73 -11.96 12.58
N ALA A 158 9.05 -10.82 12.42
CA ALA A 158 7.87 -10.39 13.17
C ALA A 158 6.71 -10.00 12.23
N GLN A 159 6.53 -10.78 11.19
CA GLN A 159 5.49 -10.57 10.19
C GLN A 159 4.09 -10.76 10.79
N THR A 160 3.12 -10.04 10.25
CA THR A 160 1.73 -10.05 10.70
C THR A 160 0.82 -10.54 9.57
N TRP A 161 0.01 -11.58 9.83
CA TRP A 161 -1.01 -12.05 8.88
C TRP A 161 -2.12 -11.02 8.70
N SER A 162 -2.68 -10.97 7.49
CA SER A 162 -4.03 -10.47 7.24
C SER A 162 -5.00 -11.63 6.95
N SER A 163 -6.27 -11.35 6.69
CA SER A 163 -7.25 -12.33 6.20
C SER A 163 -7.21 -12.50 4.67
N THR A 164 -6.42 -11.71 3.95
CA THR A 164 -6.39 -11.65 2.49
C THR A 164 -5.52 -12.74 1.92
N VAL A 165 -6.16 -13.74 1.31
CA VAL A 165 -5.48 -14.85 0.62
C VAL A 165 -5.15 -14.41 -0.80
N TYR A 166 -3.96 -14.76 -1.29
CA TYR A 166 -3.58 -14.53 -2.68
C TYR A 166 -4.32 -15.51 -3.60
N GLU A 167 -4.95 -15.00 -4.65
CA GLU A 167 -5.70 -15.79 -5.61
C GLU A 167 -4.81 -16.76 -6.42
N GLY A 168 -3.58 -16.33 -6.72
CA GLY A 168 -2.57 -17.15 -7.40
C GLY A 168 -1.81 -18.09 -6.46
N LYS A 169 -0.66 -18.53 -6.92
CA LYS A 169 0.28 -19.35 -6.15
C LYS A 169 1.67 -18.73 -6.21
N THR A 170 2.42 -18.82 -5.11
CA THR A 170 3.79 -18.35 -5.04
C THR A 170 4.77 -19.51 -4.88
N MET A 171 6.05 -19.27 -5.16
CA MET A 171 7.17 -20.17 -4.82
C MET A 171 6.87 -21.66 -5.12
N GLY A 172 6.57 -21.96 -6.39
CA GLY A 172 6.35 -23.35 -6.83
C GLY A 172 5.03 -23.97 -6.36
N GLY A 173 3.96 -23.19 -6.23
CA GLY A 173 2.60 -23.70 -5.97
C GLY A 173 2.10 -23.53 -4.55
N GLN A 174 2.74 -22.70 -3.73
CA GLN A 174 2.31 -22.45 -2.35
C GLN A 174 1.03 -21.62 -2.29
N THR A 175 0.09 -22.03 -1.44
CA THR A 175 -1.02 -21.16 -1.02
C THR A 175 -0.47 -20.11 -0.06
N THR A 176 -0.77 -18.85 -0.37
CA THR A 176 -0.11 -17.70 0.24
C THR A 176 -1.15 -16.72 0.78
N VAL A 177 -0.87 -16.12 1.91
CA VAL A 177 -1.66 -15.06 2.53
C VAL A 177 -0.83 -13.79 2.60
N PHE A 178 -1.41 -12.67 2.26
CA PHE A 178 -0.73 -11.39 2.41
C PHE A 178 -0.58 -11.01 3.88
N GLY A 179 0.51 -10.36 4.19
CA GLY A 179 0.77 -9.82 5.51
C GLY A 179 1.63 -8.58 5.45
N VAL A 180 1.55 -7.77 6.50
CA VAL A 180 2.41 -6.60 6.70
C VAL A 180 3.54 -6.97 7.65
N ASN A 181 4.73 -6.55 7.30
CA ASN A 181 5.86 -6.60 8.22
C ASN A 181 6.17 -5.18 8.71
N PHE A 182 5.72 -4.85 9.90
CA PHE A 182 5.94 -3.54 10.51
C PHE A 182 7.40 -3.30 10.95
N VAL A 183 8.28 -4.29 10.82
CA VAL A 183 9.72 -4.13 11.12
C VAL A 183 10.50 -3.77 9.86
N ASP A 184 10.08 -4.25 8.69
CA ASP A 184 10.73 -3.94 7.40
C ASP A 184 9.87 -3.10 6.43
N GLY A 185 8.67 -2.68 6.83
CA GLY A 185 7.83 -1.75 6.09
C GLY A 185 7.26 -2.29 4.77
N ARG A 186 6.90 -3.59 4.68
CA ARG A 186 6.49 -4.23 3.42
C ARG A 186 5.21 -5.04 3.52
N ILE A 187 4.48 -5.10 2.39
CA ILE A 187 3.48 -6.14 2.13
C ILE A 187 4.14 -7.26 1.35
N LYS A 188 3.99 -8.48 1.83
CA LYS A 188 4.45 -9.69 1.16
C LYS A 188 3.43 -10.80 1.28
N GLY A 189 3.37 -11.68 0.28
CA GLY A 189 2.72 -12.96 0.43
C GLY A 189 3.59 -13.93 1.25
N TYR A 190 2.98 -14.58 2.20
CA TYR A 190 3.63 -15.57 3.06
C TYR A 190 2.92 -16.92 2.90
N PRO A 191 3.64 -18.01 2.60
CA PRO A 191 3.04 -19.31 2.45
C PRO A 191 2.45 -19.79 3.78
N LEU A 192 1.29 -20.48 3.71
CA LEU A 192 0.67 -21.08 4.88
C LEU A 192 1.53 -22.18 5.51
N LYS A 193 2.44 -22.78 4.72
CA LYS A 193 3.37 -23.81 5.19
C LYS A 193 4.80 -23.45 4.89
N LYS A 194 5.66 -23.65 5.88
CA LYS A 194 7.12 -23.61 5.71
C LYS A 194 7.65 -25.04 5.77
N ARG A 195 8.18 -25.57 4.65
CA ARG A 195 8.55 -26.98 4.51
C ARG A 195 7.31 -27.89 4.67
N ARG A 196 7.16 -28.59 5.79
CA ARG A 196 6.04 -29.49 6.10
C ARG A 196 5.24 -29.03 7.31
N GLU A 197 5.61 -27.92 7.92
CA GLU A 197 4.98 -27.37 9.11
C GLU A 197 4.11 -26.16 8.76
N GLU A 198 3.04 -25.96 9.51
CA GLU A 198 2.22 -24.77 9.41
C GLU A 198 3.07 -23.53 9.78
N ASN A 199 2.96 -22.50 8.97
CA ASN A 199 3.66 -21.24 9.23
C ASN A 199 2.94 -20.47 10.33
N LYS A 200 3.69 -20.00 11.33
CA LYS A 200 3.16 -19.19 12.44
C LYS A 200 3.68 -17.76 12.35
N MET A 201 2.78 -16.80 12.41
CA MET A 201 3.08 -15.38 12.41
C MET A 201 2.21 -14.64 13.41
N TYR A 202 2.53 -13.38 13.67
CA TYR A 202 1.72 -12.53 14.53
C TYR A 202 0.38 -12.16 13.88
N PHE A 203 -0.57 -11.73 14.72
CA PHE A 203 -1.84 -11.16 14.33
C PHE A 203 -2.13 -9.92 15.17
N ARG A 204 -2.74 -8.93 14.55
CA ARG A 204 -3.32 -7.79 15.24
C ARG A 204 -4.80 -7.75 14.85
N MET A 205 -5.68 -8.09 15.77
CA MET A 205 -7.10 -8.13 15.50
C MET A 205 -7.67 -6.72 15.37
N VAL A 206 -8.70 -6.62 14.56
CA VAL A 206 -9.42 -5.37 14.25
C VAL A 206 -10.92 -5.56 14.45
N ARG A 207 -11.61 -4.46 14.75
CA ARG A 207 -13.07 -4.36 14.70
C ARG A 207 -13.50 -2.99 14.16
N GLY A 208 -14.79 -2.83 13.87
CA GLY A 208 -15.38 -1.58 13.37
C GLY A 208 -15.56 -1.61 11.84
N ASN A 209 -15.46 -0.46 11.20
CA ASN A 209 -15.84 -0.20 9.81
C ASN A 209 -15.42 -1.31 8.82
N THR A 210 -16.36 -2.16 8.39
CA THR A 210 -16.13 -3.24 7.43
C THR A 210 -16.10 -2.78 5.97
N GLU A 211 -16.35 -1.51 5.71
CA GLU A 211 -16.28 -0.89 4.37
C GLU A 211 -14.89 -0.30 4.08
N TYR A 212 -13.99 -0.29 5.07
CA TYR A 212 -12.62 0.19 4.86
C TYR A 212 -11.91 -0.67 3.78
N GLY A 213 -11.29 0.02 2.82
CA GLY A 213 -10.59 -0.62 1.70
C GLY A 213 -11.47 -1.07 0.54
N LYS A 214 -12.79 -0.86 0.58
CA LYS A 214 -13.71 -1.15 -0.52
C LYS A 214 -13.87 0.06 -1.43
N ASN A 215 -13.27 -0.01 -2.62
CA ASN A 215 -13.34 1.06 -3.62
C ASN A 215 -14.74 1.20 -4.23
N GLN A 216 -15.04 2.40 -4.72
CA GLN A 216 -16.22 2.71 -5.53
C GLN A 216 -15.79 3.47 -6.78
N LEU A 217 -15.19 2.74 -7.70
CA LEU A 217 -14.56 3.26 -8.91
C LEU A 217 -15.60 3.53 -10.01
N VAL A 218 -15.48 4.68 -10.65
CA VAL A 218 -16.30 5.09 -11.81
C VAL A 218 -15.39 5.65 -12.89
N ASP A 219 -15.49 5.11 -14.10
CA ASP A 219 -14.83 5.64 -15.30
C ASP A 219 -15.54 6.93 -15.73
N ASN A 220 -14.83 8.04 -15.75
CA ASN A 220 -15.37 9.35 -16.12
C ASN A 220 -15.51 9.54 -17.65
N GLY A 221 -14.93 8.65 -18.45
CA GLY A 221 -14.96 8.69 -19.91
C GLY A 221 -14.05 9.74 -20.55
N ASP A 222 -13.17 10.36 -19.76
CA ASP A 222 -12.24 11.41 -20.17
C ASP A 222 -10.75 11.03 -19.95
N GLY A 223 -10.49 9.74 -19.70
CA GLY A 223 -9.17 9.21 -19.36
C GLY A 223 -8.89 9.17 -17.87
N THR A 224 -9.91 9.43 -17.04
CA THR A 224 -9.79 9.39 -15.57
C THR A 224 -10.80 8.44 -14.93
N ILE A 225 -10.50 7.98 -13.72
CA ILE A 225 -11.34 7.16 -12.86
C ILE A 225 -11.48 7.86 -11.51
N THR A 226 -12.72 8.06 -11.04
CA THR A 226 -12.97 8.56 -9.68
C THR A 226 -13.27 7.41 -8.74
N ASP A 227 -12.58 7.35 -7.60
CA ASP A 227 -12.95 6.49 -6.48
C ASP A 227 -13.78 7.29 -5.46
N TYR A 228 -15.11 7.13 -5.51
CA TYR A 228 -16.02 7.79 -4.58
C TYR A 228 -15.92 7.29 -3.13
N ALA A 229 -15.19 6.19 -2.89
CA ALA A 229 -14.98 5.69 -1.54
C ALA A 229 -13.87 6.45 -0.82
N THR A 230 -12.83 6.87 -1.53
CA THR A 230 -11.66 7.60 -1.01
C THR A 230 -11.69 9.09 -1.35
N GLY A 231 -12.40 9.47 -2.40
CA GLY A 231 -12.42 10.83 -2.96
C GLY A 231 -11.28 11.13 -3.93
N LEU A 232 -10.41 10.16 -4.24
CA LEU A 232 -9.32 10.32 -5.18
C LEU A 232 -9.79 10.13 -6.63
N MET A 233 -9.19 10.89 -7.53
CA MET A 233 -9.30 10.68 -8.97
C MET A 233 -7.95 10.15 -9.49
N TRP A 234 -8.01 9.23 -10.42
CA TRP A 234 -6.88 8.48 -10.96
C TRP A 234 -6.75 8.65 -12.46
N GLN A 235 -5.54 8.74 -12.96
CA GLN A 235 -5.24 8.48 -14.37
C GLN A 235 -5.68 7.04 -14.69
N LYS A 236 -6.48 6.86 -15.77
CA LYS A 236 -7.06 5.56 -16.13
C LYS A 236 -6.03 4.58 -16.69
N ALA A 237 -5.18 5.07 -17.60
CA ALA A 237 -4.14 4.28 -18.27
C ALA A 237 -2.76 4.80 -17.86
N ASP A 238 -1.80 3.91 -17.63
CA ASP A 238 -0.40 4.33 -17.66
C ASP A 238 -0.01 4.76 -19.08
N ASP A 239 1.13 5.42 -19.24
CA ASP A 239 1.58 5.89 -20.55
C ASP A 239 2.46 4.87 -21.30
N GLY A 240 2.60 3.65 -20.77
CA GLY A 240 3.39 2.56 -21.34
C GLY A 240 4.91 2.77 -21.23
N ASN A 241 5.39 3.80 -20.55
CA ASN A 241 6.81 4.06 -20.37
C ASN A 241 7.30 3.59 -19.01
N LEU A 242 8.59 3.30 -18.93
CA LEU A 242 9.29 2.87 -17.72
C LEU A 242 10.16 4.03 -17.21
N TYR A 243 10.12 4.28 -15.91
CA TYR A 243 10.71 5.45 -15.28
C TYR A 243 11.65 5.07 -14.12
N ASP A 244 12.75 5.82 -13.94
CA ASP A 244 13.34 5.91 -12.62
C ASP A 244 12.46 6.79 -11.70
N TRP A 245 12.71 6.74 -10.39
CA TRP A 245 11.83 7.43 -9.43
C TRP A 245 11.77 8.95 -9.63
N LYS A 246 12.89 9.60 -9.97
CA LYS A 246 12.93 11.03 -10.24
C LYS A 246 12.13 11.37 -11.51
N GLN A 247 12.22 10.54 -12.53
CA GLN A 247 11.44 10.70 -13.76
C GLN A 247 9.94 10.50 -13.50
N ALA A 248 9.57 9.53 -12.65
CA ALA A 248 8.17 9.30 -12.27
C ALA A 248 7.55 10.52 -11.55
N LEU A 249 8.28 11.13 -10.62
CA LEU A 249 7.86 12.38 -9.97
C LEU A 249 7.71 13.53 -10.99
N ALA A 250 8.67 13.71 -11.89
CA ALA A 250 8.63 14.75 -12.91
C ALA A 250 7.50 14.52 -13.94
N TYR A 251 7.17 13.27 -14.27
CA TYR A 251 6.04 12.95 -15.12
C TYR A 251 4.73 13.44 -14.49
N ALA A 252 4.51 13.13 -13.20
CA ALA A 252 3.33 13.58 -12.47
C ALA A 252 3.22 15.12 -12.43
N ASP A 253 4.31 15.82 -12.09
CA ASP A 253 4.36 17.29 -12.03
C ASP A 253 4.01 17.97 -13.38
N THR A 254 4.28 17.30 -14.49
CA THR A 254 4.04 17.85 -15.84
C THR A 254 2.76 17.36 -16.50
N LEU A 255 2.05 16.42 -15.87
CA LEU A 255 0.85 15.83 -16.46
C LEU A 255 -0.31 16.84 -16.51
N SER A 256 -0.92 16.95 -17.68
CA SER A 256 -2.20 17.63 -17.87
C SER A 256 -3.19 16.68 -18.52
N LEU A 257 -4.21 16.30 -17.78
CA LEU A 257 -5.20 15.30 -18.21
C LEU A 257 -6.60 15.72 -17.74
N ALA A 258 -7.59 15.59 -18.61
CA ALA A 258 -8.99 15.91 -18.33
C ALA A 258 -9.25 17.35 -17.83
N GLY A 259 -8.34 18.29 -18.15
CA GLY A 259 -8.41 19.70 -17.71
C GLY A 259 -7.81 19.95 -16.32
N TYR A 260 -7.28 18.95 -15.67
CA TYR A 260 -6.53 19.04 -14.41
C TYR A 260 -5.02 19.11 -14.68
N SER A 261 -4.29 19.84 -13.83
CA SER A 261 -2.83 19.99 -13.89
C SER A 261 -2.17 19.88 -12.50
N ASP A 262 -2.90 19.43 -11.53
CA ASP A 262 -2.50 19.20 -10.14
C ASP A 262 -2.30 17.71 -9.82
N TRP A 263 -2.01 16.92 -10.85
CA TRP A 263 -1.66 15.51 -10.73
C TRP A 263 -0.38 15.31 -9.93
N TYR A 264 -0.35 14.26 -9.12
CA TYR A 264 0.82 13.88 -8.35
C TYR A 264 1.05 12.37 -8.37
N LEU A 265 2.27 11.94 -8.12
CA LEU A 265 2.60 10.54 -7.91
C LEU A 265 2.02 10.10 -6.54
N PRO A 266 1.12 9.12 -6.48
CA PRO A 266 0.46 8.73 -5.24
C PRO A 266 1.46 8.22 -4.20
N ASN A 267 1.20 8.44 -2.93
CA ASN A 267 1.98 7.83 -1.87
C ASN A 267 1.68 6.30 -1.77
N ALA A 268 2.47 5.60 -0.96
CA ALA A 268 2.40 4.14 -0.86
C ALA A 268 1.01 3.62 -0.45
N LYS A 269 0.30 4.36 0.41
CA LYS A 269 -1.03 3.95 0.90
C LYS A 269 -2.14 4.28 -0.10
N GLU A 270 -2.02 5.40 -0.79
CA GLU A 270 -2.92 5.76 -1.88
C GLU A 270 -2.81 4.73 -3.01
N LEU A 271 -1.60 4.42 -3.45
CA LEU A 271 -1.38 3.43 -4.52
C LEU A 271 -1.86 2.03 -4.11
N GLU A 272 -1.62 1.60 -2.87
CA GLU A 272 -2.13 0.33 -2.36
C GLU A 272 -3.65 0.30 -2.30
N SER A 273 -4.30 1.44 -2.06
CA SER A 273 -5.76 1.52 -1.93
C SER A 273 -6.53 1.05 -3.18
N ILE A 274 -5.92 1.13 -4.36
CA ILE A 274 -6.53 0.65 -5.63
C ILE A 274 -6.16 -0.79 -6.00
N VAL A 275 -5.37 -1.49 -5.18
CA VAL A 275 -5.10 -2.93 -5.40
C VAL A 275 -6.40 -3.73 -5.24
N ASP A 276 -6.70 -4.57 -6.22
CA ASP A 276 -7.78 -5.55 -6.17
C ASP A 276 -7.21 -6.93 -5.87
N TYR A 277 -7.20 -7.30 -4.60
CA TYR A 277 -6.66 -8.57 -4.12
C TYR A 277 -7.48 -9.81 -4.52
N SER A 278 -8.61 -9.64 -5.20
CA SER A 278 -9.38 -10.74 -5.79
C SER A 278 -8.89 -11.11 -7.20
N ARG A 279 -7.79 -10.51 -7.66
CA ARG A 279 -7.26 -10.68 -9.01
C ARG A 279 -5.77 -11.00 -8.99
N SER A 280 -5.34 -11.77 -9.98
CA SER A 280 -3.91 -12.01 -10.24
C SER A 280 -3.68 -12.48 -11.67
N PRO A 281 -2.51 -12.23 -12.28
CA PRO A 281 -2.23 -12.70 -13.65
C PRO A 281 -2.38 -14.21 -13.80
N SER A 282 -1.89 -14.99 -12.83
CA SER A 282 -1.90 -16.46 -12.89
C SER A 282 -3.25 -17.11 -12.62
N ALA A 283 -4.19 -16.42 -11.92
CA ALA A 283 -5.49 -17.01 -11.56
C ALA A 283 -6.66 -16.40 -12.33
N THR A 284 -6.60 -15.11 -12.66
CA THR A 284 -7.70 -14.38 -13.32
C THR A 284 -7.32 -13.78 -14.66
N ASP A 285 -6.12 -14.07 -15.16
CA ASP A 285 -5.54 -13.51 -16.39
C ASP A 285 -5.62 -11.96 -16.44
N SER A 286 -5.35 -11.33 -15.29
CA SER A 286 -5.48 -9.88 -15.12
C SER A 286 -4.55 -9.35 -14.05
N PRO A 287 -4.14 -8.07 -14.10
CA PRO A 287 -3.41 -7.45 -13.02
C PRO A 287 -4.29 -7.35 -11.75
N ALA A 288 -3.65 -7.22 -10.59
CA ALA A 288 -4.32 -7.04 -9.30
C ALA A 288 -4.87 -5.62 -9.13
N ILE A 289 -5.70 -5.19 -10.06
CA ILE A 289 -6.37 -3.89 -10.07
C ILE A 289 -7.72 -4.02 -10.81
N SER A 290 -8.64 -3.10 -10.56
CA SER A 290 -9.93 -3.06 -11.27
C SER A 290 -9.73 -3.03 -12.80
N PRO A 291 -10.55 -3.77 -13.58
CA PRO A 291 -10.48 -3.76 -15.05
C PRO A 291 -10.86 -2.40 -15.69
N LEU A 292 -11.26 -1.41 -14.90
CA LEU A 292 -11.41 -0.04 -15.37
C LEU A 292 -10.05 0.61 -15.67
N PHE A 293 -8.98 0.19 -14.99
CA PHE A 293 -7.63 0.66 -15.25
C PHE A 293 -6.99 -0.11 -16.42
N GLU A 294 -6.13 0.57 -17.15
CA GLU A 294 -5.38 0.03 -18.27
C GLU A 294 -3.89 -0.02 -17.91
N CYS A 295 -3.40 -1.23 -17.59
CA CYS A 295 -2.01 -1.48 -17.23
C CYS A 295 -1.23 -2.01 -18.43
N SER A 296 -0.09 -1.43 -18.73
CA SER A 296 0.82 -1.91 -19.77
C SER A 296 1.52 -3.20 -19.38
N LYS A 297 1.72 -4.07 -20.37
CA LYS A 297 2.60 -5.24 -20.27
C LYS A 297 3.97 -4.90 -20.85
N HIS A 298 5.00 -5.45 -20.24
CA HIS A 298 6.39 -5.31 -20.65
C HIS A 298 7.08 -6.66 -20.63
N GLU A 299 8.11 -6.82 -21.46
CA GLU A 299 9.03 -7.91 -21.33
C GLU A 299 9.83 -7.73 -20.03
N LEU A 300 9.58 -8.57 -19.04
CA LEU A 300 10.15 -8.46 -17.71
C LEU A 300 11.47 -9.21 -17.57
N TYR A 301 11.54 -10.44 -18.13
CA TYR A 301 12.69 -11.34 -18.05
C TYR A 301 12.65 -12.36 -19.17
N ASP A 302 13.77 -12.66 -19.80
CA ASP A 302 14.00 -13.85 -20.63
C ASP A 302 12.73 -14.36 -21.33
N ASP A 303 12.07 -13.50 -22.12
CA ASP A 303 10.81 -13.75 -22.84
C ASP A 303 9.53 -13.86 -21.97
N ILE A 304 9.54 -13.38 -20.71
CA ILE A 304 8.34 -13.31 -19.90
C ILE A 304 7.70 -11.93 -20.01
N ASP A 305 6.55 -11.87 -20.66
CA ASP A 305 5.68 -10.70 -20.65
C ASP A 305 4.86 -10.64 -19.37
N GLY A 306 4.82 -9.49 -18.71
CA GLY A 306 4.06 -9.28 -17.48
C GLY A 306 3.72 -7.82 -17.22
N TYR A 307 2.94 -7.58 -16.21
CA TYR A 307 2.62 -6.22 -15.79
C TYR A 307 3.77 -5.62 -15.01
N ALA A 308 4.12 -4.37 -15.32
CA ALA A 308 5.16 -3.63 -14.63
C ALA A 308 4.81 -3.37 -13.16
N TYR A 309 5.79 -2.88 -12.41
CA TYR A 309 5.58 -2.39 -11.05
C TYR A 309 5.34 -0.88 -11.08
N TYR A 310 4.69 -0.33 -10.05
CA TYR A 310 4.26 1.06 -10.06
C TYR A 310 4.88 1.82 -8.89
N TRP A 311 5.64 2.87 -9.20
CA TRP A 311 6.24 3.75 -8.21
C TRP A 311 5.19 4.47 -7.37
N SER A 312 5.49 4.63 -6.08
CA SER A 312 4.87 5.64 -5.24
C SER A 312 5.84 6.79 -4.95
N SER A 313 5.32 7.90 -4.47
CA SER A 313 6.12 9.06 -4.06
C SER A 313 6.88 8.86 -2.73
N THR A 314 6.67 7.71 -2.06
CA THR A 314 7.18 7.42 -0.71
C THR A 314 8.60 6.86 -0.74
N THR A 315 9.52 7.48 0.01
CA THR A 315 10.84 6.91 0.26
C THR A 315 10.77 5.80 1.29
N HIS A 316 11.46 4.68 1.04
CA HIS A 316 11.57 3.57 2.00
C HIS A 316 12.91 3.67 2.75
N LEU A 317 12.85 4.03 4.02
CA LEU A 317 14.03 4.25 4.86
C LEU A 317 14.61 2.91 5.35
N ASP A 318 15.16 2.11 4.43
CA ASP A 318 15.64 0.76 4.66
C ASP A 318 17.07 0.56 4.15
N GLY A 319 17.80 -0.32 4.80
CA GLY A 319 19.16 -0.71 4.45
C GLY A 319 20.25 0.25 4.91
N PRO A 320 21.51 -0.02 4.54
CA PRO A 320 22.66 0.77 4.98
C PRO A 320 22.69 2.20 4.39
N ASN A 321 22.00 2.43 3.26
CA ASN A 321 21.71 3.75 2.75
C ASN A 321 20.17 3.94 2.74
N PRO A 322 19.59 4.48 3.82
CA PRO A 322 18.14 4.52 4.00
C PRO A 322 17.41 5.44 3.01
N TYR A 323 18.10 6.28 2.29
CA TYR A 323 17.51 7.22 1.33
C TYR A 323 17.46 6.68 -0.10
N LYS A 324 18.13 5.53 -0.34
CA LYS A 324 18.33 4.99 -1.68
C LYS A 324 17.06 4.46 -2.33
N ASN A 325 16.14 3.90 -1.52
CA ASN A 325 15.00 3.15 -2.03
C ASN A 325 13.69 3.96 -1.98
N ALA A 326 12.81 3.71 -2.95
CA ALA A 326 11.43 4.16 -2.92
C ALA A 326 10.46 2.97 -2.98
N VAL A 327 9.25 3.20 -2.50
CA VAL A 327 8.19 2.19 -2.44
C VAL A 327 7.54 2.03 -3.80
N TYR A 328 7.18 0.79 -4.14
CA TYR A 328 6.35 0.45 -5.29
C TYR A 328 5.33 -0.64 -4.95
N VAL A 329 4.29 -0.74 -5.77
CA VAL A 329 3.26 -1.78 -5.70
C VAL A 329 3.33 -2.64 -6.97
N CYS A 330 3.19 -3.96 -6.79
CA CYS A 330 3.14 -4.92 -7.88
C CYS A 330 1.68 -5.17 -8.26
N PHE A 331 1.20 -4.68 -9.41
CA PHE A 331 -0.09 -5.11 -9.94
C PHE A 331 0.05 -6.43 -10.75
N GLY A 332 1.23 -6.75 -11.24
CA GLY A 332 1.62 -8.08 -11.71
C GLY A 332 2.19 -8.94 -10.61
N GLU A 333 2.69 -10.13 -10.97
CA GLU A 333 3.41 -11.01 -10.04
C GLU A 333 4.64 -10.32 -9.47
N ALA A 334 4.89 -10.54 -8.18
CA ALA A 334 6.10 -10.05 -7.52
C ALA A 334 7.27 -11.00 -7.77
N TRP A 335 7.87 -10.89 -8.93
CA TRP A 335 8.94 -11.77 -9.41
C TRP A 335 10.19 -11.69 -8.54
N GLY A 336 10.85 -12.83 -8.38
CA GLY A 336 12.12 -12.97 -7.68
C GLY A 336 12.66 -14.40 -7.79
N ARG A 337 13.83 -14.64 -7.19
CA ARG A 337 14.41 -15.98 -7.17
C ARG A 337 14.02 -16.72 -5.89
N GLU A 338 13.46 -17.90 -6.05
CA GLU A 338 13.19 -18.80 -4.94
C GLU A 338 14.53 -19.18 -4.27
N PRO A 339 14.70 -18.96 -2.95
CA PRO A 339 16.02 -19.09 -2.30
C PRO A 339 16.64 -20.50 -2.35
N ARG A 340 15.82 -21.56 -2.57
CA ARG A 340 16.29 -22.95 -2.57
C ARG A 340 16.63 -23.47 -3.94
N THR A 341 15.73 -23.21 -4.91
CA THR A 341 15.88 -23.71 -6.29
C THR A 341 16.64 -22.75 -7.18
N ASN A 342 16.73 -21.48 -6.76
CA ASN A 342 17.22 -20.36 -7.54
C ASN A 342 16.40 -20.13 -8.84
N GLU A 343 15.23 -20.75 -8.94
CA GLU A 343 14.30 -20.53 -10.03
C GLU A 343 13.63 -19.16 -9.92
N PHE A 344 13.36 -18.57 -11.06
CA PHE A 344 12.65 -17.31 -11.15
C PHE A 344 11.14 -17.57 -11.10
N CYS A 345 10.45 -16.98 -10.14
CA CYS A 345 9.03 -17.22 -9.91
C CYS A 345 8.37 -16.05 -9.19
N ASP A 346 7.05 -16.06 -9.14
CA ASP A 346 6.30 -15.19 -8.22
C ASP A 346 6.63 -15.56 -6.76
N VAL A 347 7.28 -14.66 -6.04
CA VAL A 347 7.72 -14.90 -4.66
C VAL A 347 6.81 -14.28 -3.61
N HIS A 348 5.97 -13.29 -3.98
CA HIS A 348 5.16 -12.56 -3.01
C HIS A 348 3.71 -12.29 -3.42
N GLY A 349 3.33 -12.57 -4.67
CA GLY A 349 1.97 -12.35 -5.19
C GLY A 349 1.74 -10.95 -5.75
N ALA A 350 0.84 -10.85 -6.72
CA ALA A 350 0.32 -9.59 -7.24
C ALA A 350 -0.46 -8.87 -6.13
N GLY A 351 -0.13 -7.61 -5.86
CA GLY A 351 -0.57 -6.84 -4.71
C GLY A 351 0.51 -6.66 -3.63
N ALA A 352 1.69 -7.28 -3.79
CA ALA A 352 2.81 -7.04 -2.90
C ALA A 352 3.31 -5.59 -3.01
N GLN A 353 3.67 -4.99 -1.87
CA GLN A 353 4.36 -3.71 -1.82
C GLN A 353 5.80 -3.93 -1.39
N ARG A 354 6.72 -3.40 -2.15
CA ARG A 354 8.16 -3.56 -1.93
C ARG A 354 8.88 -2.23 -2.13
N SER A 355 10.20 -2.25 -2.21
CA SER A 355 11.00 -1.07 -2.48
C SER A 355 12.26 -1.45 -3.26
N ASP A 356 12.65 -0.55 -4.15
CA ASP A 356 13.87 -0.67 -4.94
C ASP A 356 14.63 0.66 -4.99
N PRO A 357 15.91 0.63 -5.38
CA PRO A 357 16.69 1.83 -5.55
C PRO A 357 16.05 2.80 -6.56
N LYS A 358 15.98 4.06 -6.17
CA LYS A 358 15.41 5.17 -6.95
C LYS A 358 16.09 5.39 -8.29
N SER A 359 17.35 4.95 -8.43
CA SER A 359 18.16 5.07 -9.64
C SER A 359 19.27 4.03 -9.65
N GLY A 360 19.96 3.87 -10.76
CA GLY A 360 21.07 2.95 -10.93
C GLY A 360 20.79 1.87 -11.98
N SER A 361 21.69 0.92 -12.11
CA SER A 361 21.62 -0.17 -13.10
C SER A 361 21.33 -1.49 -12.38
N SER A 362 20.58 -2.38 -13.01
CA SER A 362 20.31 -3.74 -12.50
C SER A 362 21.60 -4.51 -12.15
N SER A 363 22.72 -4.20 -12.80
CA SER A 363 24.03 -4.80 -12.50
C SER A 363 24.59 -4.39 -11.13
N GLU A 364 24.08 -3.32 -10.53
CA GLU A 364 24.48 -2.82 -9.22
C GLU A 364 23.71 -3.48 -8.07
N TYR A 365 22.68 -4.25 -8.38
CA TYR A 365 21.83 -4.90 -7.38
C TYR A 365 22.31 -6.30 -7.05
N PRO A 366 22.17 -6.75 -5.80
CA PRO A 366 22.47 -8.13 -5.45
C PRO A 366 21.62 -9.09 -6.30
N ARG A 367 22.26 -10.12 -6.85
CA ARG A 367 21.63 -11.14 -7.72
C ARG A 367 20.41 -11.87 -7.10
N PHE A 368 20.18 -11.70 -5.81
CA PHE A 368 19.06 -12.30 -5.08
C PHE A 368 17.72 -11.54 -5.23
N PHE A 369 17.79 -10.28 -5.61
CA PHE A 369 16.61 -9.46 -5.86
C PHE A 369 16.59 -9.20 -7.35
N GLY A 370 15.93 -9.95 -8.12
CA GLY A 370 15.87 -9.90 -9.58
C GLY A 370 16.29 -8.57 -10.26
N PRO A 371 16.56 -8.53 -11.52
CA PRO A 371 16.86 -7.29 -12.23
C PRO A 371 15.59 -6.47 -12.35
N GLN A 372 15.51 -5.36 -11.65
CA GLN A 372 14.32 -4.49 -11.63
C GLN A 372 14.59 -3.15 -12.29
N LYS A 373 15.60 -3.13 -13.12
CA LYS A 373 15.80 -1.98 -13.96
C LYS A 373 14.69 -1.94 -15.01
N ASP A 374 14.10 -0.79 -15.16
CA ASP A 374 13.19 -0.49 -16.27
C ASP A 374 11.84 -1.28 -16.22
N MET A 375 11.30 -1.55 -15.03
CA MET A 375 10.00 -2.25 -14.85
C MET A 375 8.98 -1.44 -14.05
N LEU A 376 9.17 -0.14 -13.92
CA LEU A 376 8.34 0.70 -13.05
C LEU A 376 7.60 1.75 -13.87
N CYS A 377 6.29 1.57 -13.97
CA CYS A 377 5.34 2.52 -14.52
C CYS A 377 4.80 3.47 -13.45
N VAL A 378 3.88 4.34 -13.84
CA VAL A 378 3.18 5.24 -12.92
C VAL A 378 1.69 5.24 -13.19
N PHE A 379 0.89 5.27 -12.11
CA PHE A 379 -0.45 5.84 -12.10
C PHE A 379 -0.43 7.10 -11.26
N ASN A 380 -1.01 8.17 -11.75
CA ASN A 380 -1.11 9.42 -11.03
C ASN A 380 -2.48 9.58 -10.40
N ALA A 381 -2.53 10.31 -9.29
CA ALA A 381 -3.74 10.69 -8.57
C ALA A 381 -3.90 12.21 -8.49
N VAL A 382 -5.10 12.68 -8.24
CA VAL A 382 -5.48 14.07 -7.93
C VAL A 382 -6.66 14.09 -6.96
#